data_e49c178eb29591910ba664e1188b46d9
#
_entry.id   e49c178eb29591910ba664e1188b46d9
#
_cell.length_a   1.000
_cell.length_b   1.000
_cell.length_c   1.000
_cell.angle_alpha   90.00
_cell.angle_beta   90.00
_cell.angle_gamma   90.00
#
_symmetry.space_group_name_H-M   'P 1'
#
loop_
_entity.id
_entity.type
_entity.pdbx_description
1 polymer ?
#
loop_
_entity_poly.entity_id
_entity_poly.type
_entity_poly.pdbx_seq_one_letter_code
_entity_poly.pdbx_strand_id
1 'polypeptide(L)'
;MKSVIAYFSHRGYNCVDGKVKYLEKGNTEIVAHMIACVSHLPLFKIEPESNYPDNFYEYLNITQQELANKAYPQLKGYLHDHYDEIYLGFPNYWGTMPRAVFSFLKELDDNNVVIHPFITHDGGDFGNSLTDIKTLCPHATITEPLSLKCTHIKCQLSAIET
;
A
#
# COMPACT_ATOMS: atom_id res chain seq x y z
N MET A 1 15.31 -5.33 17.30
CA MET A 1 13.98 -4.87 16.80
C MET A 1 13.72 -5.50 15.43
N LYS A 2 12.60 -6.15 15.26
CA LYS A 2 12.25 -6.82 14.01
C LYS A 2 11.33 -5.93 13.17
N SER A 3 11.76 -5.54 11.97
CA SER A 3 11.05 -4.60 11.11
C SER A 3 10.89 -5.16 9.69
N VAL A 4 9.80 -4.79 9.02
CA VAL A 4 9.48 -5.22 7.67
C VAL A 4 8.81 -4.10 6.89
N ILE A 5 8.99 -4.10 5.58
CA ILE A 5 8.26 -3.23 4.66
C ILE A 5 7.16 -4.07 4.02
N ALA A 6 5.91 -3.83 4.40
CA ALA A 6 4.75 -4.49 3.83
C ALA A 6 4.03 -3.52 2.89
N TYR A 7 3.79 -3.93 1.65
CA TYR A 7 3.20 -3.02 0.68
C TYR A 7 2.27 -3.72 -0.30
N PHE A 8 1.24 -2.98 -0.73
CA PHE A 8 0.42 -3.32 -1.88
C PHE A 8 0.76 -2.36 -3.02
N SER A 9 0.91 -2.90 -4.22
CA SER A 9 1.12 -2.09 -5.41
C SER A 9 0.43 -2.72 -6.61
N HIS A 10 -0.05 -1.90 -7.53
CA HIS A 10 -0.69 -2.37 -8.75
C HIS A 10 0.22 -2.12 -9.96
N ARG A 11 0.67 -3.22 -10.56
CA ARG A 11 1.33 -3.23 -11.86
C ARG A 11 0.27 -3.20 -12.95
N GLY A 12 0.49 -2.43 -13.98
CA GLY A 12 -0.41 -2.33 -15.11
C GLY A 12 -0.94 -0.93 -15.32
N TYR A 13 -2.18 -0.80 -15.74
CA TYR A 13 -2.77 0.50 -16.00
C TYR A 13 -3.14 1.21 -14.71
N ASN A 14 -2.61 2.41 -14.55
CA ASN A 14 -2.80 3.28 -13.40
C ASN A 14 -3.14 4.70 -13.85
N CYS A 15 -3.81 5.45 -13.00
CA CYS A 15 -4.02 6.87 -13.22
C CYS A 15 -2.84 7.65 -12.64
N VAL A 16 -2.15 8.41 -13.49
CA VAL A 16 -1.02 9.24 -13.10
C VAL A 16 -1.23 10.63 -13.71
N ASP A 17 -1.39 11.63 -12.87
CA ASP A 17 -1.64 13.02 -13.27
C ASP A 17 -2.87 13.14 -14.18
N GLY A 18 -3.95 12.47 -13.78
CA GLY A 18 -5.22 12.46 -14.52
C GLY A 18 -5.21 11.66 -15.82
N LYS A 19 -4.12 10.96 -16.12
CA LYS A 19 -3.98 10.16 -17.35
C LYS A 19 -3.77 8.69 -17.02
N VAL A 20 -4.37 7.82 -17.83
CA VAL A 20 -4.16 6.37 -17.72
C VAL A 20 -2.83 6.01 -18.37
N LYS A 21 -1.93 5.42 -17.59
CA LYS A 21 -0.61 4.98 -18.03
C LYS A 21 -0.34 3.56 -17.59
N TYR A 22 0.36 2.80 -18.44
CA TYR A 22 0.86 1.47 -18.08
C TYR A 22 2.14 1.63 -17.28
N LEU A 23 2.17 1.02 -16.08
CA LEU A 23 3.34 1.00 -15.20
C LEU A 23 3.82 -0.45 -15.03
N GLU A 24 5.07 -0.72 -15.40
CA GLU A 24 5.69 -2.03 -15.16
C GLU A 24 5.89 -2.31 -13.66
N LYS A 25 6.16 -1.25 -12.92
CA LYS A 25 6.14 -1.26 -11.46
C LYS A 25 5.20 -0.17 -10.98
N GLY A 26 4.27 -0.52 -10.09
CA GLY A 26 3.40 0.46 -9.47
C GLY A 26 4.20 1.44 -8.60
N ASN A 27 3.65 2.61 -8.39
CA ASN A 27 4.32 3.67 -7.64
C ASN A 27 4.65 3.26 -6.20
N THR A 28 3.76 2.55 -5.54
CA THR A 28 4.00 2.08 -4.17
C THR A 28 5.17 1.10 -4.10
N GLU A 29 5.28 0.19 -5.08
CA GLU A 29 6.40 -0.74 -5.18
C GLU A 29 7.74 -0.01 -5.33
N ILE A 30 7.78 1.02 -6.18
CA ILE A 30 8.96 1.85 -6.36
C ILE A 30 9.41 2.45 -5.03
N VAL A 31 8.49 3.05 -4.28
CA VAL A 31 8.78 3.65 -2.98
C VAL A 31 9.22 2.58 -1.96
N ALA A 32 8.56 1.43 -1.92
CA ALA A 32 8.93 0.33 -1.04
C ALA A 32 10.37 -0.14 -1.30
N HIS A 33 10.76 -0.28 -2.56
CA HIS A 33 12.12 -0.65 -2.93
C HIS A 33 13.15 0.42 -2.57
N MET A 34 12.79 1.71 -2.66
CA MET A 34 13.65 2.81 -2.21
C MET A 34 13.90 2.74 -0.71
N ILE A 35 12.85 2.51 0.07
CA ILE A 35 12.98 2.35 1.53
C ILE A 35 13.86 1.13 1.85
N ALA A 36 13.67 0.02 1.14
CA ALA A 36 14.48 -1.18 1.34
C ALA A 36 15.96 -0.95 1.02
N CYS A 37 16.25 -0.18 -0.03
CA CYS A 37 17.63 0.17 -0.41
C CYS A 37 18.37 0.92 0.70
N VAL A 38 17.67 1.84 1.37
CA VAL A 38 18.27 2.69 2.42
C VAL A 38 18.30 1.96 3.77
N SER A 39 17.23 1.24 4.11
CA SER A 39 17.05 0.62 5.42
C SER A 39 17.61 -0.80 5.53
N HIS A 40 17.81 -1.48 4.40
CA HIS A 40 18.15 -2.91 4.32
C HIS A 40 17.11 -3.84 4.95
N LEU A 41 15.87 -3.36 5.07
CA LEU A 41 14.77 -4.15 5.62
C LEU A 41 14.18 -5.11 4.57
N PRO A 42 13.64 -6.25 5.01
CA PRO A 42 12.96 -7.17 4.10
C PRO A 42 11.65 -6.59 3.59
N LEU A 43 11.28 -7.02 2.39
CA LEU A 43 10.03 -6.64 1.73
C LEU A 43 9.01 -7.77 1.85
N PHE A 44 7.77 -7.42 2.13
CA PHE A 44 6.63 -8.32 2.07
C PHE A 44 5.58 -7.71 1.14
N LYS A 45 5.29 -8.41 0.04
CA LYS A 45 4.29 -7.95 -0.91
C LYS A 45 2.90 -8.46 -0.52
N ILE A 46 1.97 -7.54 -0.35
CA ILE A 46 0.56 -7.86 -0.08
C ILE A 46 -0.11 -8.14 -1.42
N GLU A 47 -0.39 -9.41 -1.71
CA GLU A 47 -0.96 -9.82 -3.01
C GLU A 47 -2.26 -10.59 -2.82
N PRO A 48 -3.36 -10.16 -3.47
CA PRO A 48 -4.56 -10.99 -3.56
C PRO A 48 -4.30 -12.28 -4.34
N GLU A 49 -4.97 -13.38 -3.96
CA GLU A 49 -4.92 -14.63 -4.70
C GLU A 49 -5.45 -14.50 -6.13
N SER A 50 -6.53 -13.73 -6.30
CA SER A 50 -7.12 -13.47 -7.60
C SER A 50 -6.45 -12.30 -8.27
N ASN A 51 -6.04 -12.47 -9.52
CA ASN A 51 -5.47 -11.39 -10.32
C ASN A 51 -6.55 -10.39 -10.72
N TYR A 52 -6.20 -9.12 -10.68
CA TYR A 52 -7.05 -8.08 -11.24
C TYR A 52 -6.97 -8.08 -12.77
N PRO A 53 -8.05 -7.66 -13.47
CA PRO A 53 -8.03 -7.58 -14.93
C PRO A 53 -7.07 -6.51 -15.43
N ASP A 54 -6.54 -6.70 -16.64
CA ASP A 54 -5.66 -5.71 -17.29
C ASP A 54 -6.43 -4.47 -17.76
N ASN A 55 -7.72 -4.61 -18.06
CA ASN A 55 -8.54 -3.48 -18.46
C ASN A 55 -8.72 -2.51 -17.30
N PHE A 56 -8.35 -1.24 -17.52
CA PHE A 56 -8.38 -0.23 -16.46
C PHE A 56 -9.78 0.01 -15.90
N TYR A 57 -10.80 0.04 -16.74
CA TYR A 57 -12.17 0.30 -16.30
C TYR A 57 -12.78 -0.89 -15.54
N GLU A 58 -12.46 -2.11 -15.96
CA GLU A 58 -12.83 -3.31 -15.21
C GLU A 58 -12.15 -3.35 -13.85
N TYR A 59 -10.88 -2.99 -13.81
CA TYR A 59 -10.11 -2.87 -12.57
C TYR A 59 -10.73 -1.85 -11.61
N LEU A 60 -11.06 -0.66 -12.12
CA LEU A 60 -11.74 0.37 -11.31
C LEU A 60 -13.06 -0.12 -10.75
N ASN A 61 -13.87 -0.79 -11.58
CA ASN A 61 -15.17 -1.33 -11.17
C ASN A 61 -15.03 -2.38 -10.08
N ILE A 62 -14.10 -3.30 -10.23
CA ILE A 62 -13.86 -4.36 -9.23
C ILE A 62 -13.39 -3.76 -7.91
N THR A 63 -12.44 -2.84 -7.93
CA THR A 63 -11.93 -2.21 -6.70
C THR A 63 -13.00 -1.39 -6.00
N GLN A 64 -13.86 -0.72 -6.75
CA GLN A 64 -15.00 0.02 -6.20
C GLN A 64 -16.01 -0.92 -5.55
N GLN A 65 -16.33 -2.03 -6.20
CA GLN A 65 -17.25 -3.05 -5.66
C GLN A 65 -16.68 -3.70 -4.40
N GLU A 66 -15.40 -4.00 -4.38
CA GLU A 66 -14.73 -4.55 -3.19
C GLU A 66 -14.88 -3.59 -1.99
N LEU A 67 -14.73 -2.29 -2.23
CA LEU A 67 -14.91 -1.29 -1.17
C LEU A 67 -16.37 -1.22 -0.72
N ALA A 68 -17.31 -1.15 -1.66
CA ALA A 68 -18.75 -1.08 -1.37
C ALA A 68 -19.25 -2.29 -0.58
N ASN A 69 -18.75 -3.47 -0.91
CA ASN A 69 -19.09 -4.73 -0.26
C ASN A 69 -18.29 -5.01 1.01
N LYS A 70 -17.38 -4.14 1.37
CA LYS A 70 -16.44 -4.34 2.50
C LYS A 70 -15.73 -5.69 2.40
N ALA A 71 -15.28 -6.04 1.20
CA ALA A 71 -14.65 -7.32 0.93
C ALA A 71 -13.30 -7.44 1.64
N TYR A 72 -12.95 -8.67 1.99
CA TYR A 72 -11.63 -9.04 2.49
C TYR A 72 -11.03 -10.07 1.53
N PRO A 73 -10.41 -9.62 0.42
CA PRO A 73 -9.83 -10.55 -0.55
C PRO A 73 -8.82 -11.46 0.12
N GLN A 74 -8.83 -12.74 -0.25
CA GLN A 74 -7.84 -13.69 0.22
C GLN A 74 -6.46 -13.34 -0.34
N LEU A 75 -5.45 -13.40 0.48
CA LEU A 75 -4.08 -13.08 0.08
C LEU A 75 -3.27 -14.35 -0.22
N LYS A 76 -2.27 -14.23 -1.09
CA LYS A 76 -1.33 -15.31 -1.39
C LYS A 76 -0.48 -15.69 -0.17
N GLY A 77 -0.27 -14.75 0.77
CA GLY A 77 0.48 -15.00 1.99
C GLY A 77 0.22 -13.94 3.04
N TYR A 78 0.57 -14.27 4.27
CA TYR A 78 0.45 -13.41 5.43
C TYR A 78 1.76 -13.43 6.22
N LEU A 79 1.99 -12.41 7.06
CA LEU A 79 3.10 -12.44 8.01
C LEU A 79 2.77 -13.41 9.15
N HIS A 80 3.64 -14.40 9.36
CA HIS A 80 3.46 -15.40 10.42
C HIS A 80 4.21 -15.03 11.69
N ASP A 81 5.28 -14.23 11.56
CA ASP A 81 6.08 -13.77 12.68
C ASP A 81 5.56 -12.44 13.21
N HIS A 82 5.83 -12.18 14.49
CA HIS A 82 5.60 -10.87 15.08
C HIS A 82 6.69 -9.89 14.63
N TYR A 83 6.28 -8.68 14.23
CA TYR A 83 7.19 -7.57 13.89
C TYR A 83 6.94 -6.40 14.83
N ASP A 84 8.02 -5.76 15.26
CA ASP A 84 7.94 -4.58 16.14
C ASP A 84 7.57 -3.33 15.36
N GLU A 85 8.04 -3.24 14.11
CA GLU A 85 7.75 -2.14 13.22
C GLU A 85 7.34 -2.64 11.82
N ILE A 86 6.31 -2.01 11.27
CA ILE A 86 5.85 -2.29 9.91
C ILE A 86 5.77 -0.96 9.15
N TYR A 87 6.57 -0.85 8.08
CA TYR A 87 6.42 0.21 7.10
C TYR A 87 5.36 -0.23 6.11
N LEU A 88 4.17 0.35 6.21
CA LEU A 88 2.99 -0.09 5.45
C LEU A 88 2.74 0.83 4.28
N GLY A 89 2.93 0.31 3.08
CA GLY A 89 2.77 1.07 1.83
C GLY A 89 1.55 0.67 1.03
N PHE A 90 0.82 1.66 0.52
CA PHE A 90 -0.34 1.43 -0.32
C PHE A 90 -0.72 2.66 -1.13
N PRO A 91 -1.38 2.48 -2.28
CA PRO A 91 -1.98 3.59 -3.00
C PRO A 91 -3.32 4.00 -2.38
N ASN A 92 -3.71 5.26 -2.55
CA ASN A 92 -5.06 5.70 -2.21
C ASN A 92 -6.04 5.16 -3.26
N TYR A 93 -6.95 4.28 -2.83
CA TYR A 93 -8.01 3.73 -3.66
C TYR A 93 -9.37 4.16 -3.09
N TRP A 94 -10.08 4.98 -3.85
CA TRP A 94 -11.43 5.43 -3.49
C TRP A 94 -11.50 6.10 -2.11
N GLY A 95 -10.44 6.83 -1.75
CA GLY A 95 -10.35 7.56 -0.49
C GLY A 95 -9.85 6.76 0.70
N THR A 96 -9.38 5.54 0.50
CA THR A 96 -8.81 4.70 1.56
C THR A 96 -7.77 3.73 0.98
N MET A 97 -7.43 2.68 1.72
CA MET A 97 -6.53 1.61 1.29
C MET A 97 -7.23 0.64 0.32
N PRO A 98 -6.48 -0.03 -0.56
CA PRO A 98 -6.98 -1.21 -1.26
C PRO A 98 -7.50 -2.26 -0.27
N ARG A 99 -8.56 -2.98 -0.63
CA ARG A 99 -9.17 -3.96 0.28
C ARG A 99 -8.22 -5.12 0.65
N ALA A 100 -7.23 -5.42 -0.19
CA ALA A 100 -6.18 -6.38 0.15
C ALA A 100 -5.39 -5.96 1.41
N VAL A 101 -5.18 -4.65 1.60
CA VAL A 101 -4.50 -4.13 2.80
C VAL A 101 -5.39 -4.30 4.04
N PHE A 102 -6.71 -4.17 3.91
CA PHE A 102 -7.64 -4.50 5.00
C PHE A 102 -7.51 -5.97 5.40
N SER A 103 -7.41 -6.88 4.43
CA SER A 103 -7.20 -8.31 4.70
C SER A 103 -5.90 -8.56 5.47
N PHE A 104 -4.84 -7.90 5.06
CA PHE A 104 -3.53 -8.00 5.71
C PHE A 104 -3.58 -7.53 7.17
N LEU A 105 -4.16 -6.36 7.40
CA LEU A 105 -4.23 -5.77 8.75
C LEU A 105 -5.16 -6.53 9.67
N LYS A 106 -6.23 -7.11 9.13
CA LYS A 106 -7.19 -7.91 9.91
C LYS A 106 -6.52 -9.14 10.55
N GLU A 107 -5.56 -9.75 9.85
CA GLU A 107 -4.85 -10.94 10.32
C GLU A 107 -3.55 -10.62 11.07
N LEU A 108 -3.21 -9.34 11.19
CA LEU A 108 -2.00 -8.90 11.86
C LEU A 108 -2.14 -8.98 13.39
N ASP A 109 -1.12 -9.52 14.05
CA ASP A 109 -0.97 -9.32 15.50
C ASP A 109 -0.48 -7.89 15.74
N ASP A 110 -1.39 -7.03 16.17
CA ASP A 110 -1.14 -5.59 16.34
C ASP A 110 -0.62 -5.19 17.74
N ASN A 111 -0.36 -6.19 18.62
CA ASN A 111 0.15 -5.90 19.96
C ASN A 111 1.59 -5.38 19.92
N ASN A 112 1.81 -4.20 20.48
CA ASN A 112 3.13 -3.56 20.55
C ASN A 112 3.80 -3.37 19.17
N VAL A 113 3.01 -3.14 18.14
CA VAL A 113 3.48 -2.86 16.79
C VAL A 113 3.43 -1.36 16.52
N VAL A 114 4.47 -0.83 15.90
CA VAL A 114 4.47 0.53 15.35
C VAL A 114 4.28 0.43 13.85
N ILE A 115 3.25 1.07 13.32
CA ILE A 115 2.96 1.12 11.89
C ILE A 115 3.36 2.49 11.35
N HIS A 116 4.24 2.51 10.35
CA HIS A 116 4.68 3.70 9.63
C HIS A 116 4.05 3.70 8.24
N PRO A 117 2.92 4.40 8.03
CA PRO A 117 2.27 4.39 6.72
C PRO A 117 3.02 5.23 5.70
N PHE A 118 3.14 4.74 4.48
CA PHE A 118 3.52 5.55 3.32
C PHE A 118 2.52 5.34 2.20
N ILE A 119 2.02 6.43 1.65
CA ILE A 119 0.87 6.43 0.76
C ILE A 119 1.25 7.11 -0.56
N THR A 120 0.93 6.45 -1.66
CA THR A 120 1.05 7.02 -2.99
C THR A 120 -0.33 7.43 -3.49
N HIS A 121 -0.45 8.60 -4.13
CA HIS A 121 -1.74 9.11 -4.57
C HIS A 121 -1.61 10.04 -5.76
N ASP A 122 -2.71 10.30 -6.42
CA ASP A 122 -2.82 11.23 -7.56
C ASP A 122 -3.60 12.51 -7.19
N GLY A 123 -3.56 12.90 -5.92
CA GLY A 123 -4.19 14.12 -5.39
C GLY A 123 -5.10 13.94 -4.19
N GLY A 124 -5.51 12.72 -3.87
CA GLY A 124 -6.42 12.43 -2.75
C GLY A 124 -5.73 12.32 -1.38
N ASP A 125 -4.40 12.41 -1.35
CA ASP A 125 -3.62 12.25 -0.12
C ASP A 125 -3.93 10.90 0.55
N PHE A 126 -3.98 10.82 1.88
CA PHE A 126 -4.25 9.56 2.59
C PHE A 126 -5.76 9.29 2.81
N GLY A 127 -6.65 10.25 2.52
CA GLY A 127 -8.10 10.07 2.68
C GLY A 127 -8.47 9.58 4.09
N ASN A 128 -9.25 8.51 4.18
CA ASN A 128 -9.68 7.88 5.44
C ASN A 128 -8.76 6.75 5.89
N SER A 129 -7.63 6.52 5.21
CA SER A 129 -6.79 5.35 5.45
C SER A 129 -6.26 5.24 6.88
N LEU A 130 -5.86 6.35 7.50
CA LEU A 130 -5.35 6.34 8.87
C LEU A 130 -6.42 5.93 9.89
N THR A 131 -7.65 6.39 9.70
CA THR A 131 -8.79 5.99 10.52
C THR A 131 -9.06 4.49 10.36
N ASP A 132 -9.01 3.99 9.14
CA ASP A 132 -9.23 2.57 8.85
C ASP A 132 -8.12 1.69 9.45
N ILE A 133 -6.86 2.11 9.36
CA ILE A 133 -5.74 1.39 10.01
C ILE A 133 -5.97 1.31 11.53
N LYS A 134 -6.33 2.44 12.15
CA LYS A 134 -6.56 2.49 13.59
C LYS A 134 -7.75 1.61 14.03
N THR A 135 -8.78 1.54 13.20
CA THR A 135 -9.93 0.68 13.47
C THR A 135 -9.55 -0.81 13.40
N LEU A 136 -8.75 -1.20 12.41
CA LEU A 136 -8.31 -2.58 12.23
C LEU A 136 -7.24 -2.99 13.24
N CYS A 137 -6.38 -2.06 13.64
CA CYS A 137 -5.25 -2.29 14.54
C CYS A 137 -5.30 -1.34 15.73
N PRO A 138 -6.28 -1.51 16.65
CA PRO A 138 -6.47 -0.56 17.75
C PRO A 138 -5.34 -0.57 18.78
N HIS A 139 -4.54 -1.62 18.83
CA HIS A 139 -3.42 -1.76 19.77
C HIS A 139 -2.08 -1.31 19.18
N ALA A 140 -2.04 -1.03 17.87
CA ALA A 140 -0.83 -0.54 17.22
C ALA A 140 -0.66 0.97 17.45
N THR A 141 0.59 1.40 17.44
CA THR A 141 0.94 2.83 17.37
C THR A 141 1.11 3.21 15.91
N ILE A 142 0.39 4.21 15.45
CA ILE A 142 0.46 4.67 14.06
C ILE A 142 1.20 6.00 14.04
N THR A 143 2.29 6.07 13.28
CA THR A 143 3.07 7.28 13.12
C THR A 143 2.47 8.20 12.07
N GLU A 144 2.99 9.42 11.98
CA GLU A 144 2.59 10.34 10.94
C GLU A 144 2.91 9.77 9.55
N PRO A 145 1.95 9.80 8.60
CA PRO A 145 2.13 9.16 7.30
C PRO A 145 3.07 9.94 6.41
N LEU A 146 3.83 9.21 5.59
CA LEU A 146 4.52 9.78 4.44
C LEU A 146 3.57 9.75 3.25
N SER A 147 3.16 10.92 2.78
CA SER A 147 2.23 11.06 1.66
C SER A 147 2.97 11.53 0.42
N LEU A 148 2.93 10.74 -0.65
CA LEU A 148 3.69 10.96 -1.87
C LEU A 148 2.78 11.04 -3.09
N LYS A 149 2.74 12.21 -3.71
CA LYS A 149 2.03 12.37 -4.98
C LYS A 149 2.78 11.66 -6.11
N CYS A 150 2.06 10.89 -6.92
CA CYS A 150 2.64 10.05 -7.98
C CYS A 150 3.56 10.80 -8.94
N THR A 151 3.23 12.05 -9.26
CA THR A 151 4.06 12.92 -10.13
C THR A 151 5.42 13.24 -9.54
N HIS A 152 5.58 13.20 -8.22
CA HIS A 152 6.83 13.53 -7.53
C HIS A 152 7.78 12.33 -7.36
N ILE A 153 7.27 11.09 -7.49
CA ILE A 153 8.06 9.89 -7.24
C ILE A 153 9.22 9.75 -8.22
N LYS A 154 9.00 10.05 -9.49
CA LYS A 154 10.05 10.00 -10.53
C LYS A 154 11.14 11.07 -10.34
N CYS A 155 10.78 12.22 -9.81
CA CYS A 155 11.74 13.29 -9.53
C CYS A 155 12.68 12.93 -8.38
N GLN A 156 12.20 12.18 -7.41
CA GLN A 156 13.01 11.71 -6.29
C GLN A 156 13.96 10.57 -6.68
N LEU A 157 13.57 9.73 -7.64
CA LEU A 157 14.43 8.69 -8.20
C LEU A 157 15.67 9.27 -8.88
N SER A 158 15.49 10.32 -9.69
CA SER A 158 16.62 10.98 -10.35
C SER A 158 17.60 11.66 -9.38
N ALA A 159 17.14 12.05 -8.19
CA ALA A 159 17.98 12.61 -7.14
C ALA A 159 18.78 11.56 -6.36
N ILE A 160 18.35 10.30 -6.37
CA ILE A 160 19.02 9.19 -5.70
C ILE A 160 20.07 8.52 -6.62
N GLU A 161 19.88 8.58 -7.94
CA GLU A 161 20.81 8.06 -8.94
C GLU A 161 22.01 8.99 -9.20
N THR A 162 21.99 10.19 -8.67
CA THR A 162 23.10 11.15 -8.69
C THR A 162 23.82 11.22 -7.36
#